data_bf9e3c28f4e311b085c7b6c4dd2e5040
#
_entry.id   bf9e3c28f4e311b085c7b6c4dd2e5040
#
_cell.length_a   1.000
_cell.length_b   1.000
_cell.length_c   1.000
_cell.angle_alpha   90.00
_cell.angle_beta   90.00
_cell.angle_gamma   90.00
#
_symmetry.space_group_name_H-M   'P 1'
#
loop_
_entity.id
_entity.type
_entity.pdbx_description
1 polymer ?
#
loop_
_entity_poly.entity_id
_entity_poly.type
_entity_poly.pdbx_seq_one_letter_code
_entity_poly.pdbx_strand_id
1 'polypeptide(L)'
;MYISVDQSTSSTTVFLYNKKLKLLDKISKSHHQIQKNFGFVEHDADEIYNNLLQLVKRISKKIKYNENLFLSITNQRETFVIFDTISGKPLNNAI
;
A
#
# COMPACT_ATOMS: atom_id res chain seq x y z
N MET A 1 -5.87 18.32 0.41
CA MET A 1 -6.10 16.98 -0.21
C MET A 1 -5.69 15.88 0.75
N TYR A 2 -6.41 14.80 0.74
CA TYR A 2 -6.13 13.63 1.58
C TYR A 2 -5.96 12.41 0.72
N ILE A 3 -4.87 11.67 0.92
CA ILE A 3 -4.68 10.34 0.36
C ILE A 3 -4.85 9.33 1.49
N SER A 4 -5.72 8.36 1.31
CA SER A 4 -5.90 7.24 2.23
C SER A 4 -5.50 5.95 1.54
N VAL A 5 -4.67 5.17 2.20
CA VAL A 5 -4.20 3.88 1.70
C VAL A 5 -4.78 2.76 2.55
N ASP A 6 -5.47 1.85 1.91
CA ASP A 6 -5.92 0.60 2.52
C ASP A 6 -5.11 -0.56 1.94
N GLN A 7 -4.15 -1.04 2.70
CA GLN A 7 -3.34 -2.19 2.34
C GLN A 7 -3.98 -3.43 2.96
N SER A 8 -4.75 -4.15 2.18
CA SER A 8 -5.50 -5.34 2.59
C SER A 8 -4.76 -6.64 2.27
N THR A 9 -5.36 -7.77 2.61
CA THR A 9 -4.76 -9.10 2.42
C THR A 9 -4.49 -9.43 0.95
N SER A 10 -5.33 -8.98 0.03
CA SER A 10 -5.24 -9.34 -1.40
C SER A 10 -4.90 -8.18 -2.32
N SER A 11 -5.01 -6.95 -1.83
CA SER A 11 -4.82 -5.76 -2.67
C SER A 11 -4.46 -4.53 -1.84
N THR A 12 -3.94 -3.53 -2.53
CA THR A 12 -3.77 -2.18 -1.99
C THR A 12 -4.72 -1.25 -2.75
N THR A 13 -5.47 -0.45 -2.02
CA THR A 13 -6.39 0.55 -2.57
C THR A 13 -5.99 1.93 -2.09
N VAL A 14 -5.94 2.89 -3.00
CA VAL A 14 -5.61 4.28 -2.69
C VAL A 14 -6.78 5.16 -3.06
N PHE A 15 -7.18 6.00 -2.11
CA PHE A 15 -8.30 6.93 -2.23
C PHE A 15 -7.78 8.36 -2.21
N LEU A 16 -8.35 9.22 -3.03
CA LEU A 16 -8.07 10.65 -3.02
C LEU A 16 -9.33 11.42 -2.64
N TYR A 17 -9.22 12.27 -1.62
CA TYR A 17 -10.31 13.13 -1.15
C TYR A 17 -9.91 14.60 -1.21
N ASN A 18 -10.89 15.48 -1.49
CA ASN A 18 -10.71 16.91 -1.37
C ASN A 18 -10.81 17.39 0.10
N LYS A 19 -10.67 18.69 0.31
CA LYS A 19 -10.78 19.31 1.66
C LYS A 19 -12.12 19.08 2.35
N LYS A 20 -13.18 18.84 1.58
CA LYS A 20 -14.53 18.56 2.10
C LYS A 20 -14.78 17.07 2.29
N LEU A 21 -13.73 16.24 2.19
CA LEU A 21 -13.80 14.77 2.28
C LEU A 21 -14.67 14.12 1.20
N LYS A 22 -14.80 14.78 0.05
CA LYS A 22 -15.42 14.18 -1.11
C LYS A 22 -14.43 13.31 -1.87
N LEU A 23 -14.81 12.08 -2.17
CA LEU A 23 -13.98 11.15 -2.94
C LEU A 23 -13.82 11.67 -4.38
N LEU A 24 -12.57 11.90 -4.79
CA LEU A 24 -12.22 12.35 -6.13
C LEU A 24 -11.76 11.21 -7.03
N ASP A 25 -11.04 10.23 -6.46
CA ASP A 25 -10.53 9.08 -7.20
C ASP A 25 -10.26 7.91 -6.28
N LYS A 26 -10.28 6.71 -6.87
CA LYS A 26 -10.00 5.45 -6.19
C LYS A 26 -9.31 4.52 -7.18
N ILE A 27 -8.13 4.04 -6.81
CA ILE A 27 -7.39 3.07 -7.63
C ILE A 27 -6.93 1.92 -6.76
N SER A 28 -6.83 0.74 -7.34
CA SER A 28 -6.48 -0.47 -6.62
C SER A 28 -5.55 -1.36 -7.44
N LYS A 29 -4.74 -2.15 -6.77
CA LYS A 29 -3.88 -3.15 -7.39
C LYS A 29 -3.77 -4.38 -6.49
N SER A 30 -4.01 -5.54 -7.07
CA SER A 30 -3.86 -6.82 -6.38
C SER A 30 -2.39 -7.22 -6.26
N HIS A 31 -2.07 -8.01 -5.26
CA HIS A 31 -0.79 -8.68 -5.12
C HIS A 31 -0.99 -10.18 -4.94
N HIS A 32 0.06 -10.94 -5.21
CA HIS A 32 0.02 -12.40 -5.13
C HIS A 32 0.03 -12.86 -3.68
N GLN A 33 -0.71 -13.92 -3.41
CA GLN A 33 -0.62 -14.68 -2.17
C GLN A 33 0.21 -15.93 -2.43
N ILE A 34 1.20 -16.17 -1.59
CA ILE A 34 2.13 -17.28 -1.73
C ILE A 34 1.74 -18.35 -0.71
N GLN A 35 1.35 -19.52 -1.20
CA GLN A 35 1.02 -20.70 -0.36
C GLN A 35 2.10 -21.75 -0.55
N LYS A 36 3.10 -21.76 0.33
CA LYS A 36 4.17 -22.77 0.29
C LYS A 36 3.77 -24.08 0.92
N ASN A 37 3.01 -24.02 2.02
CA ASN A 37 2.55 -25.17 2.76
C ASN A 37 1.08 -25.02 3.13
N PHE A 38 0.41 -26.13 3.43
CA PHE A 38 -0.97 -26.10 3.88
C PHE A 38 -1.15 -25.24 5.13
N GLY A 39 -2.05 -24.28 5.04
CA GLY A 39 -2.37 -23.37 6.16
C GLY A 39 -1.47 -22.14 6.27
N PHE A 40 -0.41 -22.02 5.46
CA PHE A 40 0.48 -20.87 5.46
C PHE A 40 0.21 -19.98 4.23
N VAL A 41 -0.07 -18.71 4.49
CA VAL A 41 -0.21 -17.70 3.44
C VAL A 41 0.84 -16.63 3.68
N GLU A 42 1.68 -16.40 2.69
CA GLU A 42 2.74 -15.40 2.71
C GLU A 42 2.55 -14.37 1.60
N HIS A 43 3.19 -13.22 1.75
CA HIS A 43 3.18 -12.15 0.74
C HIS A 43 4.60 -11.68 0.47
N ASP A 44 4.85 -11.31 -0.78
CA ASP A 44 6.09 -10.63 -1.15
C ASP A 44 5.99 -9.15 -0.71
N ALA A 45 6.78 -8.78 0.30
CA ALA A 45 6.76 -7.42 0.83
C ALA A 45 7.20 -6.38 -0.19
N ASP A 46 8.13 -6.71 -1.08
CA ASP A 46 8.56 -5.81 -2.15
C ASP A 46 7.46 -5.58 -3.18
N GLU A 47 6.69 -6.61 -3.51
CA GLU A 47 5.52 -6.46 -4.40
C GLU A 47 4.50 -5.49 -3.78
N ILE A 48 4.15 -5.67 -2.52
CA ILE A 48 3.21 -4.79 -1.81
C ILE A 48 3.73 -3.35 -1.80
N TYR A 49 4.99 -3.15 -1.44
CA TYR A 49 5.62 -1.84 -1.39
C TYR A 49 5.65 -1.15 -2.76
N ASN A 50 6.05 -1.86 -3.79
CA ASN A 50 6.08 -1.33 -5.15
C ASN A 50 4.69 -1.01 -5.69
N ASN A 51 3.69 -1.83 -5.38
CA ASN A 51 2.30 -1.55 -5.72
C ASN A 51 1.82 -0.26 -5.05
N LEU A 52 2.10 -0.09 -3.77
CA LEU A 52 1.78 1.13 -3.03
C LEU A 52 2.42 2.36 -3.68
N LEU A 53 3.72 2.32 -3.96
CA LEU A 53 4.43 3.44 -4.59
C LEU A 53 3.84 3.80 -5.96
N GLN A 54 3.53 2.80 -6.78
CA GLN A 54 2.94 3.02 -8.10
C GLN A 54 1.56 3.68 -7.99
N LEU A 55 0.72 3.22 -7.07
CA LEU A 55 -0.62 3.76 -6.87
C LEU A 55 -0.58 5.20 -6.34
N VAL A 56 0.23 5.46 -5.33
CA VAL A 56 0.38 6.81 -4.76
C VAL A 56 0.95 7.77 -5.81
N LYS A 57 1.96 7.35 -6.56
CA LYS A 57 2.53 8.16 -7.65
C LYS A 57 1.50 8.47 -8.72
N ARG A 58 0.69 7.49 -9.11
CA ARG A 58 -0.36 7.66 -10.12
C ARG A 58 -1.44 8.64 -9.65
N ILE A 59 -1.93 8.47 -8.41
CA ILE A 59 -3.00 9.32 -7.88
C ILE A 59 -2.50 10.74 -7.60
N SER A 60 -1.24 10.90 -7.22
CA SER A 60 -0.65 12.21 -6.93
C SER A 60 -0.56 13.14 -8.14
N LYS A 61 -0.60 12.59 -9.35
CA LYS A 61 -0.64 13.38 -10.59
C LYS A 61 -1.91 14.24 -10.71
N LYS A 62 -2.95 13.92 -9.96
CA LYS A 62 -4.20 14.70 -9.91
C LYS A 62 -4.16 15.83 -8.89
N ILE A 63 -3.10 15.94 -8.11
CA ILE A 63 -2.94 16.93 -7.06
C ILE A 63 -2.18 18.13 -7.60
N LYS A 64 -2.68 19.34 -7.32
CA LYS A 64 -2.00 20.57 -7.71
C LYS A 64 -0.77 20.79 -6.85
N TYR A 65 0.28 21.34 -7.45
CA TYR A 65 1.62 21.47 -6.87
C TYR A 65 1.67 22.19 -5.51
N ASN A 66 0.78 23.17 -5.25
CA ASN A 66 0.80 23.99 -4.04
C ASN A 66 -0.21 23.58 -2.97
N GLU A 67 -0.81 22.41 -3.08
CA GLU A 67 -1.78 21.94 -2.10
C GLU A 67 -1.11 21.20 -0.95
N ASN A 68 -1.56 21.44 0.28
CA ASN A 68 -1.21 20.62 1.42
C ASN A 68 -1.76 19.21 1.22
N LEU A 69 -0.92 18.22 1.44
CA LEU A 69 -1.24 16.83 1.27
C LEU A 69 -1.06 16.07 2.57
N PHE A 70 -2.10 15.34 2.97
CA PHE A 70 -2.07 14.45 4.13
C PHE A 70 -2.20 13.02 3.66
N LEU A 71 -1.37 12.15 4.20
CA LEU A 71 -1.36 10.73 3.88
C LEU A 71 -1.68 9.93 5.14
N SER A 72 -2.64 9.00 5.02
CA SER A 72 -2.89 8.00 6.05
C SER A 72 -2.82 6.60 5.45
N ILE A 73 -2.31 5.67 6.23
CA ILE A 73 -2.15 4.28 5.81
C ILE A 73 -2.75 3.36 6.86
N THR A 74 -3.58 2.43 6.40
CA THR A 74 -3.99 1.27 7.19
C THR A 74 -3.49 -0.01 6.52
N ASN A 75 -3.15 -1.00 7.32
CA ASN A 75 -2.57 -2.25 6.84
C ASN A 75 -3.34 -3.47 7.37
N GLN A 76 -3.07 -4.62 6.77
CA GLN A 76 -3.64 -5.88 7.24
C GLN A 76 -3.11 -6.20 8.65
N ARG A 77 -4.01 -6.67 9.53
CA ARG A 77 -3.66 -6.99 10.91
C ARG A 77 -2.76 -8.22 10.99
N GLU A 78 -1.91 -8.24 12.01
CA GLU A 78 -1.06 -9.39 12.40
C GLU A 78 -0.04 -9.83 11.33
N THR A 79 0.08 -9.08 10.25
CA THR A 79 1.09 -9.32 9.22
C THR A 79 2.35 -8.52 9.53
N PHE A 80 3.50 -9.16 9.45
CA PHE A 80 4.77 -8.52 9.68
C PHE A 80 5.83 -9.01 8.69
N VAL A 81 6.89 -8.24 8.55
CA VAL A 81 8.06 -8.58 7.75
C VAL A 81 9.33 -8.25 8.54
N ILE A 82 10.34 -9.11 8.41
CA ILE A 82 11.67 -8.85 8.96
C ILE A 82 12.56 -8.38 7.81
N PHE A 83 13.21 -7.24 7.99
CA PHE A 83 14.06 -6.67 6.95
C PHE A 83 15.43 -6.25 7.50
N ASP A 84 16.41 -6.18 6.61
CA ASP A 84 17.75 -5.68 6.91
C ASP A 84 17.70 -4.16 7.08
N THR A 85 18.21 -3.66 8.22
CA THR A 85 18.14 -2.22 8.55
C THR A 85 19.04 -1.35 7.69
N ILE A 86 20.07 -1.92 7.08
CA ILE A 86 21.03 -1.18 6.24
C ILE A 86 20.50 -1.12 4.79
N SER A 87 20.15 -2.26 4.21
CA SER A 87 19.68 -2.34 2.82
C SER A 87 18.19 -2.07 2.66
N GLY A 88 17.38 -2.24 3.72
CA GLY A 88 15.93 -2.19 3.66
C GLY A 88 15.30 -3.42 3.00
N LYS A 89 16.09 -4.44 2.66
CA LYS A 89 15.59 -5.63 1.98
C LYS A 89 14.92 -6.60 2.94
N PRO A 90 13.74 -7.15 2.58
CA PRO A 90 13.12 -8.21 3.37
C PRO A 90 14.01 -9.44 3.44
N LEU A 91 14.09 -10.05 4.60
CA LEU A 91 14.82 -11.31 4.81
C LEU A 91 13.95 -12.52 4.47
N ASN A 92 12.65 -12.37 4.60
CA ASN A 92 11.63 -13.37 4.25
C ASN A 92 10.37 -12.68 3.73
N ASN A 93 9.47 -13.49 3.18
CA ASN A 93 8.14 -12.99 2.85
C ASN A 93 7.41 -12.49 4.11
N ALA A 94 6.47 -11.59 3.93
CA ALA A 94 5.57 -11.16 5.00
C ALA A 94 4.62 -12.31 5.38
N ILE A 95 4.41 -12.46 6.65
CA ILE A 95 3.59 -13.56 7.20
C ILE A 95 2.34 -12.97 7.85
#